data_f0f783eafa174a4f0bde635a0ebf33c5
#
_entry.id   f0f783eafa174a4f0bde635a0ebf33c5
#
_cell.length_a   1.000
_cell.length_b   1.000
_cell.length_c   1.000
_cell.angle_alpha   90.00
_cell.angle_beta   90.00
_cell.angle_gamma   90.00
#
_symmetry.space_group_name_H-M   'P 1'
#
loop_
_entity.id
_entity.type
_entity.pdbx_description
1 polymer ?
#
loop_
_entity_poly.entity_id
_entity_poly.type
_entity_poly.pdbx_seq_one_letter_code
_entity_poly.pdbx_strand_id
1 'polypeptide(L)'
;MLFFLWFVSQGIIAQSYSVDTSYTVMSTYDKLIKKYPFIKIAQATKGVNDVKIENIVYYKEKDRALHLDAFFNKKQKNNPAVIMIHGGGWRSGNKNQMQVLAKEITSKGYSCFAIEYRLSPEAKYPQGIYDVKNAIKFVKDNAKRFHVDPDKIAVLGCSSGGQMAALIGTTNEDLIFEDTKYKSKSSSRVQAIIDIDGILAFKHPESAEGEMASLWLDGTYEQNPENWKQASALHHANENTPPTLFINSSFERFHAGRDDMIAILNQNKIYNQVETIPYSPHSFWFFQPWLEKTVEYSTKFLERVFK
;
A
#
# COMPACT_ATOMS: atom_id res chain seq x y z
N MET A 1 40.09 51.79 4.05
CA MET A 1 39.82 50.69 3.08
C MET A 1 38.70 49.84 3.66
N LEU A 2 37.44 50.17 3.29
CA LEU A 2 36.27 49.45 3.78
C LEU A 2 36.01 48.27 2.84
N PHE A 3 36.03 47.02 3.37
CA PHE A 3 35.60 45.81 2.67
C PHE A 3 34.09 45.65 2.83
N PHE A 4 33.35 45.79 1.72
CA PHE A 4 31.94 45.41 1.64
C PHE A 4 31.86 43.89 1.40
N LEU A 5 31.41 43.15 2.41
CA LEU A 5 31.01 41.74 2.27
C LEU A 5 29.62 41.69 1.64
N TRP A 6 29.55 41.20 0.40
CA TRP A 6 28.30 40.84 -0.26
C TRP A 6 27.84 39.48 0.28
N PHE A 7 26.78 39.47 1.07
CA PHE A 7 26.04 38.24 1.37
C PHE A 7 25.12 37.90 0.20
N VAL A 8 25.48 36.91 -0.61
CA VAL A 8 24.58 36.31 -1.58
C VAL A 8 23.69 35.36 -0.81
N SER A 9 22.45 35.77 -0.53
CA SER A 9 21.42 34.84 -0.05
C SER A 9 21.05 33.89 -1.18
N GLN A 10 21.57 32.67 -1.16
CA GLN A 10 21.04 31.60 -1.99
C GLN A 10 19.63 31.26 -1.48
N GLY A 11 18.63 31.77 -2.18
CA GLY A 11 17.25 31.34 -1.98
C GLY A 11 17.16 29.83 -2.22
N ILE A 12 16.84 29.05 -1.18
CA ILE A 12 16.50 27.65 -1.31
C ILE A 12 15.19 27.61 -2.07
N ILE A 13 15.25 27.31 -3.36
CA ILE A 13 14.06 27.01 -4.16
C ILE A 13 13.57 25.65 -3.65
N ALA A 14 12.53 25.66 -2.82
CA ALA A 14 11.81 24.44 -2.48
C ALA A 14 11.30 23.83 -3.78
N GLN A 15 11.77 22.65 -4.11
CA GLN A 15 11.39 21.93 -5.31
C GLN A 15 9.92 21.49 -5.12
N SER A 16 8.98 22.27 -5.70
CA SER A 16 7.55 21.94 -5.66
C SER A 16 7.29 20.80 -6.65
N TYR A 17 7.05 19.60 -6.14
CA TYR A 17 6.57 18.49 -6.96
C TYR A 17 5.11 18.72 -7.31
N SER A 18 4.77 18.64 -8.59
CA SER A 18 3.37 18.68 -9.02
C SER A 18 2.72 17.34 -8.63
N VAL A 19 1.83 17.38 -7.66
CA VAL A 19 1.04 16.19 -7.29
C VAL A 19 0.05 15.90 -8.41
N ASP A 20 0.11 14.69 -8.97
CA ASP A 20 -0.89 14.22 -9.94
C ASP A 20 -2.19 13.89 -9.20
N THR A 21 -3.21 14.72 -9.39
CA THR A 21 -4.53 14.58 -8.77
C THR A 21 -5.55 13.87 -9.67
N SER A 22 -5.13 13.25 -10.76
CA SER A 22 -6.02 12.64 -11.77
C SER A 22 -6.79 11.42 -11.25
N TYR A 23 -6.22 10.68 -10.28
CA TYR A 23 -6.83 9.49 -9.70
C TYR A 23 -7.40 9.78 -8.31
N THR A 24 -8.71 10.00 -8.26
CA THR A 24 -9.48 10.19 -7.03
C THR A 24 -10.70 9.28 -7.01
N VAL A 25 -11.33 9.11 -5.86
CA VAL A 25 -12.61 8.37 -5.75
C VAL A 25 -13.66 9.00 -6.67
N MET A 26 -13.74 10.35 -6.70
CA MET A 26 -14.73 11.06 -7.54
C MET A 26 -14.42 10.90 -9.03
N SER A 27 -13.17 11.14 -9.48
CA SER A 27 -12.82 10.98 -10.89
C SER A 27 -13.02 9.54 -11.38
N THR A 28 -12.86 8.56 -10.49
CA THR A 28 -13.12 7.16 -10.77
C THR A 28 -14.63 6.89 -10.88
N TYR A 29 -15.42 7.46 -9.97
CA TYR A 29 -16.88 7.39 -10.02
C TYR A 29 -17.44 7.94 -11.32
N ASP A 30 -17.02 9.13 -11.74
CA ASP A 30 -17.47 9.81 -12.96
C ASP A 30 -17.20 8.98 -14.23
N LYS A 31 -16.08 8.22 -14.22
CA LYS A 31 -15.74 7.30 -15.32
C LYS A 31 -16.60 6.04 -15.31
N LEU A 32 -16.85 5.49 -14.11
CA LEU A 32 -17.48 4.18 -13.96
C LEU A 32 -19.00 4.22 -13.96
N ILE A 33 -19.64 5.31 -13.51
CA ILE A 33 -21.11 5.43 -13.40
C ILE A 33 -21.82 5.20 -14.73
N LYS A 34 -21.17 5.52 -15.84
CA LYS A 34 -21.72 5.28 -17.19
C LYS A 34 -21.87 3.81 -17.53
N LYS A 35 -20.94 2.97 -17.05
CA LYS A 35 -20.91 1.52 -17.27
C LYS A 35 -21.62 0.74 -16.16
N TYR A 36 -21.57 1.28 -14.94
CA TYR A 36 -22.13 0.68 -13.73
C TYR A 36 -23.10 1.67 -13.05
N PRO A 37 -24.28 1.93 -13.62
CA PRO A 37 -25.18 2.99 -13.13
C PRO A 37 -25.74 2.75 -11.73
N PHE A 38 -25.57 1.56 -11.18
CA PHE A 38 -26.03 1.17 -9.86
C PHE A 38 -25.01 1.45 -8.74
N ILE A 39 -23.75 1.81 -9.07
CA ILE A 39 -22.73 2.02 -8.05
C ILE A 39 -22.99 3.27 -7.21
N LYS A 40 -22.56 3.22 -5.97
CA LYS A 40 -22.53 4.37 -5.07
C LYS A 40 -21.14 4.48 -4.45
N ILE A 41 -20.64 5.69 -4.31
CA ILE A 41 -19.41 5.90 -3.54
C ILE A 41 -19.64 5.38 -2.12
N ALA A 42 -18.78 4.46 -1.70
CA ALA A 42 -18.88 3.84 -0.40
C ALA A 42 -18.66 4.86 0.72
N GLN A 43 -19.41 4.71 1.79
CA GLN A 43 -19.28 5.53 2.99
C GLN A 43 -19.10 4.61 4.18
N ALA A 44 -18.20 5.00 5.08
CA ALA A 44 -17.96 4.20 6.28
C ALA A 44 -19.12 4.32 7.28
N THR A 45 -19.45 3.21 7.90
CA THR A 45 -20.31 3.18 9.07
C THR A 45 -19.63 3.87 10.26
N LYS A 46 -20.42 4.60 11.07
CA LYS A 46 -19.89 5.22 12.28
C LYS A 46 -19.78 4.17 13.38
N GLY A 47 -18.57 3.74 13.70
CA GLY A 47 -18.28 2.89 14.85
C GLY A 47 -18.35 3.66 16.18
N VAL A 48 -18.88 3.00 17.23
CA VAL A 48 -18.85 3.54 18.58
C VAL A 48 -17.47 3.25 19.19
N ASN A 49 -16.76 4.29 19.68
CA ASN A 49 -15.40 4.24 20.23
C ASN A 49 -14.23 4.18 19.24
N ASP A 50 -14.47 4.29 17.95
CA ASP A 50 -13.40 4.37 16.98
C ASP A 50 -12.72 5.73 17.01
N VAL A 51 -11.41 5.73 16.92
CA VAL A 51 -10.54 6.91 16.91
C VAL A 51 -9.93 7.04 15.55
N LYS A 52 -9.94 8.24 15.02
CA LYS A 52 -9.12 8.63 13.88
C LYS A 52 -8.13 9.70 14.33
N ILE A 53 -6.85 9.49 14.07
CA ILE A 53 -5.81 10.51 14.22
C ILE A 53 -5.21 10.72 12.84
N GLU A 54 -5.32 11.95 12.33
CA GLU A 54 -4.87 12.30 10.99
C GLU A 54 -3.48 12.94 10.98
N ASN A 55 -2.80 12.81 9.85
CA ASN A 55 -1.56 13.51 9.54
C ASN A 55 -0.45 13.31 10.59
N ILE A 56 -0.32 12.09 11.10
CA ILE A 56 0.78 11.73 11.98
C ILE A 56 2.05 11.62 11.12
N VAL A 57 3.06 12.43 11.43
CA VAL A 57 4.36 12.34 10.76
C VAL A 57 5.05 11.05 11.17
N TYR A 58 5.36 10.17 10.21
CA TYR A 58 6.11 8.94 10.46
C TYR A 58 7.54 8.99 9.92
N TYR A 59 7.80 9.87 8.96
CA TYR A 59 9.12 10.10 8.38
C TYR A 59 9.29 11.58 8.06
N LYS A 60 10.50 12.09 8.25
CA LYS A 60 10.86 13.46 7.86
C LYS A 60 12.28 13.50 7.34
N GLU A 61 12.47 14.05 6.15
CA GLU A 61 13.76 14.33 5.56
C GLU A 61 13.77 15.77 5.05
N LYS A 62 14.63 16.62 5.64
CA LYS A 62 14.66 18.06 5.39
C LYS A 62 13.27 18.70 5.57
N ASP A 63 12.71 19.28 4.52
CA ASP A 63 11.39 19.92 4.54
C ASP A 63 10.25 19.00 4.14
N ARG A 64 10.55 17.76 3.72
CA ARG A 64 9.55 16.75 3.33
C ARG A 64 9.17 15.87 4.52
N ALA A 65 7.91 15.93 4.91
CA ALA A 65 7.34 15.01 5.88
C ALA A 65 6.35 14.05 5.19
N LEU A 66 6.40 12.77 5.56
CA LEU A 66 5.43 11.75 5.17
C LEU A 66 4.50 11.46 6.33
N HIS A 67 3.21 11.34 6.03
CA HIS A 67 2.16 11.24 7.02
C HIS A 67 1.39 9.90 6.91
N LEU A 68 0.80 9.51 8.02
CA LEU A 68 -0.20 8.46 8.06
C LEU A 68 -1.43 8.92 8.84
N ASP A 69 -2.56 8.27 8.54
CA ASP A 69 -3.78 8.36 9.34
C ASP A 69 -3.97 7.05 10.09
N ALA A 70 -4.19 7.12 11.40
CA ALA A 70 -4.41 5.95 12.25
C ALA A 70 -5.90 5.83 12.63
N PHE A 71 -6.43 4.61 12.51
CA PHE A 71 -7.79 4.24 12.85
C PHE A 71 -7.74 3.06 13.82
N PHE A 72 -8.27 3.20 15.03
CA PHE A 72 -8.25 2.14 16.03
C PHE A 72 -9.35 2.31 17.05
N ASN A 73 -9.68 1.25 17.80
CA ASN A 73 -10.67 1.29 18.86
C ASN A 73 -10.00 1.52 20.22
N LYS A 74 -10.42 2.55 20.96
CA LYS A 74 -9.83 2.91 22.29
C LYS A 74 -9.99 1.82 23.35
N LYS A 75 -11.02 0.99 23.25
CA LYS A 75 -11.34 -0.02 24.26
C LYS A 75 -10.62 -1.35 24.02
N GLN A 76 -10.09 -1.57 22.83
CA GLN A 76 -9.36 -2.77 22.46
C GLN A 76 -7.86 -2.52 22.64
N LYS A 77 -7.12 -3.56 22.99
CA LYS A 77 -5.66 -3.54 23.16
C LYS A 77 -5.06 -4.73 22.44
N ASN A 78 -3.81 -4.56 22.00
CA ASN A 78 -3.06 -5.59 21.28
C ASN A 78 -3.79 -6.08 20.03
N ASN A 79 -4.40 -5.15 19.28
CA ASN A 79 -5.06 -5.47 18.02
C ASN A 79 -4.04 -5.81 16.94
N PRO A 80 -4.34 -6.74 16.04
CA PRO A 80 -3.58 -6.84 14.80
C PRO A 80 -3.66 -5.52 14.04
N ALA A 81 -2.57 -5.14 13.37
CA ALA A 81 -2.52 -3.92 12.58
C ALA A 81 -2.55 -4.20 11.08
N VAL A 82 -3.13 -3.28 10.32
CA VAL A 82 -3.16 -3.31 8.86
C VAL A 82 -2.57 -2.01 8.32
N ILE A 83 -1.42 -2.11 7.68
CA ILE A 83 -0.79 -0.99 6.94
C ILE A 83 -1.41 -0.94 5.57
N MET A 84 -2.01 0.19 5.18
CA MET A 84 -2.84 0.31 3.99
C MET A 84 -2.22 1.23 2.96
N ILE A 85 -1.94 0.69 1.77
CA ILE A 85 -1.23 1.35 0.68
C ILE A 85 -2.22 1.67 -0.43
N HIS A 86 -2.38 2.94 -0.76
CA HIS A 86 -3.28 3.37 -1.81
C HIS A 86 -2.74 3.06 -3.21
N GLY A 87 -3.65 2.94 -4.18
CA GLY A 87 -3.34 2.81 -5.59
C GLY A 87 -3.13 4.15 -6.30
N GLY A 88 -2.97 4.08 -7.60
CA GLY A 88 -2.79 5.24 -8.49
C GLY A 88 -1.59 5.14 -9.42
N GLY A 89 -1.18 3.90 -9.76
CA GLY A 89 -0.08 3.64 -10.71
C GLY A 89 1.25 4.23 -10.25
N TRP A 90 1.53 4.19 -8.95
CA TRP A 90 2.73 4.76 -8.30
C TRP A 90 2.93 6.26 -8.58
N ARG A 91 2.04 6.92 -9.31
CA ARG A 91 2.16 8.29 -9.78
C ARG A 91 1.17 9.26 -9.11
N SER A 92 -0.01 8.78 -8.77
CA SER A 92 -1.14 9.57 -8.26
C SER A 92 -1.80 8.88 -7.07
N GLY A 93 -2.87 9.49 -6.57
CA GLY A 93 -3.57 8.99 -5.38
C GLY A 93 -3.01 9.55 -4.07
N ASN A 94 -3.67 9.19 -2.99
CA ASN A 94 -3.25 9.58 -1.63
C ASN A 94 -3.92 8.70 -0.57
N LYS A 95 -3.47 8.79 0.68
CA LYS A 95 -3.95 8.01 1.81
C LYS A 95 -5.46 8.14 2.09
N ASN A 96 -6.10 9.24 1.68
CA ASN A 96 -7.54 9.45 1.90
C ASN A 96 -8.40 8.42 1.14
N GLN A 97 -7.88 7.83 0.06
CA GLN A 97 -8.56 6.77 -0.69
C GLN A 97 -8.80 5.51 0.15
N MET A 98 -7.99 5.29 1.19
CA MET A 98 -8.08 4.14 2.07
C MET A 98 -8.99 4.35 3.28
N GLN A 99 -9.48 5.57 3.53
CA GLN A 99 -10.18 5.92 4.78
C GLN A 99 -11.46 5.12 5.02
N VAL A 100 -12.25 4.88 3.99
CA VAL A 100 -13.51 4.13 4.13
C VAL A 100 -13.22 2.67 4.45
N LEU A 101 -12.33 2.02 3.68
CA LEU A 101 -11.91 0.65 3.90
C LEU A 101 -11.25 0.49 5.29
N ALA A 102 -10.41 1.46 5.70
CA ALA A 102 -9.76 1.46 7.01
C ALA A 102 -10.78 1.49 8.16
N LYS A 103 -11.79 2.35 8.09
CA LYS A 103 -12.84 2.42 9.10
C LYS A 103 -13.65 1.15 9.20
N GLU A 104 -14.04 0.55 8.07
CA GLU A 104 -14.80 -0.69 8.04
C GLU A 104 -13.99 -1.87 8.63
N ILE A 105 -12.70 -1.99 8.29
CA ILE A 105 -11.82 -3.02 8.88
C ILE A 105 -11.58 -2.73 10.37
N THR A 106 -11.45 -1.46 10.77
CA THR A 106 -11.31 -1.08 12.19
C THR A 106 -12.54 -1.48 13.00
N SER A 107 -13.74 -1.34 12.46
CA SER A 107 -14.97 -1.78 13.11
C SER A 107 -15.01 -3.29 13.42
N LYS A 108 -14.16 -4.07 12.76
CA LYS A 108 -14.01 -5.53 12.94
C LYS A 108 -12.88 -5.91 13.92
N GLY A 109 -12.24 -4.93 14.58
CA GLY A 109 -11.29 -5.21 15.65
C GLY A 109 -9.80 -5.06 15.26
N TYR A 110 -9.51 -4.42 14.16
CA TYR A 110 -8.14 -4.17 13.69
C TYR A 110 -7.73 -2.71 13.90
N SER A 111 -6.44 -2.44 14.03
CA SER A 111 -5.90 -1.08 13.94
C SER A 111 -5.38 -0.83 12.52
N CYS A 112 -5.93 0.16 11.81
CA CYS A 112 -5.60 0.42 10.41
C CYS A 112 -4.80 1.71 10.26
N PHE A 113 -3.84 1.72 9.33
CA PHE A 113 -2.95 2.85 9.09
C PHE A 113 -2.91 3.14 7.59
N ALA A 114 -3.62 4.18 7.16
CA ALA A 114 -3.56 4.65 5.78
C ALA A 114 -2.32 5.54 5.61
N ILE A 115 -1.37 5.13 4.78
CA ILE A 115 -0.07 5.77 4.68
C ILE A 115 0.06 6.62 3.41
N GLU A 116 0.84 7.69 3.49
CA GLU A 116 1.42 8.42 2.39
C GLU A 116 2.78 7.81 2.04
N TYR A 117 3.14 7.77 0.79
CA TYR A 117 4.47 7.38 0.30
C TYR A 117 4.86 8.24 -0.88
N ARG A 118 6.15 8.38 -1.18
CA ARG A 118 6.63 9.19 -2.31
C ARG A 118 6.25 8.55 -3.63
N LEU A 119 5.57 9.32 -4.46
CA LEU A 119 5.12 8.92 -5.79
C LEU A 119 6.20 9.15 -6.85
N SER A 120 6.08 8.54 -8.01
CA SER A 120 7.07 8.59 -9.09
C SER A 120 7.45 10.00 -9.59
N PRO A 121 6.60 11.04 -9.53
CA PRO A 121 7.02 12.41 -9.81
C PRO A 121 7.99 12.99 -8.77
N GLU A 122 7.87 12.53 -7.51
CA GLU A 122 8.72 12.95 -6.40
C GLU A 122 9.98 12.09 -6.28
N ALA A 123 9.84 10.77 -6.37
CA ALA A 123 10.93 9.84 -6.22
C ALA A 123 10.69 8.54 -7.00
N LYS A 124 11.76 8.00 -7.56
CA LYS A 124 11.73 6.72 -8.29
C LYS A 124 11.80 5.52 -7.35
N TYR A 125 11.51 4.33 -7.89
CA TYR A 125 11.79 3.07 -7.22
C TYR A 125 13.28 3.00 -6.78
N PRO A 126 13.60 2.47 -5.61
CA PRO A 126 12.71 1.81 -4.63
C PRO A 126 12.17 2.72 -3.51
N GLN A 127 12.23 4.06 -3.67
CA GLN A 127 12.00 4.99 -2.58
C GLN A 127 10.62 4.84 -1.91
N GLY A 128 9.56 4.62 -2.68
CA GLY A 128 8.22 4.37 -2.13
C GLY A 128 8.16 3.08 -1.29
N ILE A 129 8.96 2.07 -1.61
CA ILE A 129 9.06 0.82 -0.81
C ILE A 129 9.70 1.11 0.54
N TYR A 130 10.78 1.90 0.56
CA TYR A 130 11.42 2.34 1.82
C TYR A 130 10.45 3.11 2.69
N ASP A 131 9.65 4.00 2.11
CA ASP A 131 8.66 4.78 2.84
C ASP A 131 7.63 3.89 3.54
N VAL A 132 7.10 2.87 2.85
CA VAL A 132 6.15 1.92 3.44
C VAL A 132 6.81 1.10 4.56
N LYS A 133 8.02 0.60 4.35
CA LYS A 133 8.77 -0.13 5.38
C LYS A 133 9.07 0.75 6.60
N ASN A 134 9.37 2.02 6.40
CA ASN A 134 9.53 2.99 7.49
C ASN A 134 8.21 3.21 8.26
N ALA A 135 7.07 3.28 7.56
CA ALA A 135 5.76 3.38 8.21
C ALA A 135 5.44 2.15 9.06
N ILE A 136 5.77 0.93 8.60
CA ILE A 136 5.63 -0.30 9.38
C ILE A 136 6.46 -0.24 10.68
N LYS A 137 7.73 0.15 10.58
CA LYS A 137 8.61 0.32 11.74
C LYS A 137 8.05 1.36 12.71
N PHE A 138 7.58 2.49 12.20
CA PHE A 138 6.98 3.55 13.00
C PHE A 138 5.76 3.06 13.77
N VAL A 139 4.87 2.30 13.15
CA VAL A 139 3.68 1.74 13.81
C VAL A 139 4.09 0.77 14.92
N LYS A 140 5.05 -0.10 14.67
CA LYS A 140 5.59 -1.03 15.68
C LYS A 140 6.26 -0.30 16.85
N ASP A 141 7.09 0.71 16.58
CA ASP A 141 7.74 1.52 17.62
C ASP A 141 6.71 2.28 18.48
N ASN A 142 5.52 2.56 17.93
CA ASN A 142 4.41 3.23 18.60
C ASN A 142 3.23 2.29 18.94
N ALA A 143 3.46 0.99 19.00
CA ALA A 143 2.42 -0.03 19.17
C ALA A 143 1.52 0.23 20.39
N LYS A 144 2.09 0.62 21.52
CA LYS A 144 1.33 0.98 22.73
C LYS A 144 0.38 2.16 22.51
N ARG A 145 0.82 3.20 21.78
CA ARG A 145 0.02 4.38 21.45
C ARG A 145 -1.20 4.04 20.61
N PHE A 146 -1.04 3.10 19.69
CA PHE A 146 -2.07 2.70 18.72
C PHE A 146 -2.82 1.43 19.11
N HIS A 147 -2.56 0.89 20.30
CA HIS A 147 -3.16 -0.35 20.80
C HIS A 147 -2.88 -1.57 19.90
N VAL A 148 -1.72 -1.63 19.29
CA VAL A 148 -1.30 -2.64 18.30
C VAL A 148 -0.49 -3.75 18.96
N ASP A 149 -0.65 -4.98 18.47
CA ASP A 149 0.28 -6.08 18.65
C ASP A 149 1.39 -5.98 17.57
N PRO A 150 2.64 -5.65 17.92
CA PRO A 150 3.70 -5.46 16.93
C PRO A 150 4.10 -6.74 16.18
N ASP A 151 3.68 -7.91 16.66
CA ASP A 151 3.94 -9.20 16.04
C ASP A 151 2.79 -9.66 15.12
N LYS A 152 1.72 -8.87 15.02
CA LYS A 152 0.54 -9.13 14.17
C LYS A 152 0.29 -7.98 13.21
N ILE A 153 1.19 -7.81 12.25
CA ILE A 153 1.11 -6.75 11.23
C ILE A 153 0.77 -7.37 9.87
N ALA A 154 -0.29 -6.90 9.26
CA ALA A 154 -0.60 -7.16 7.85
C ALA A 154 -0.29 -5.92 7.00
N VAL A 155 0.05 -6.14 5.75
CA VAL A 155 0.07 -5.12 4.71
C VAL A 155 -1.07 -5.37 3.74
N LEU A 156 -1.83 -4.32 3.43
CA LEU A 156 -2.94 -4.34 2.47
C LEU A 156 -2.72 -3.23 1.46
N GLY A 157 -2.82 -3.55 0.19
CA GLY A 157 -2.72 -2.54 -0.85
C GLY A 157 -3.72 -2.74 -1.97
N CYS A 158 -4.02 -1.65 -2.69
CA CYS A 158 -4.94 -1.65 -3.82
C CYS A 158 -4.21 -1.25 -5.11
N SER A 159 -4.37 -1.99 -6.22
CA SER A 159 -3.72 -1.70 -7.50
C SER A 159 -2.20 -1.62 -7.37
N SER A 160 -1.57 -0.50 -7.75
CA SER A 160 -0.13 -0.29 -7.48
C SER A 160 0.25 -0.44 -6.00
N GLY A 161 -0.65 -0.11 -5.08
CA GLY A 161 -0.48 -0.39 -3.65
C GLY A 161 -0.52 -1.89 -3.34
N GLY A 162 -1.31 -2.69 -4.07
CA GLY A 162 -1.35 -4.15 -3.98
C GLY A 162 -0.04 -4.78 -4.41
N GLN A 163 0.50 -4.35 -5.54
CA GLN A 163 1.84 -4.73 -6.00
C GLN A 163 2.90 -4.40 -4.93
N MET A 164 2.85 -3.19 -4.35
CA MET A 164 3.78 -2.80 -3.29
C MET A 164 3.59 -3.65 -2.03
N ALA A 165 2.35 -3.95 -1.63
CA ALA A 165 2.05 -4.81 -0.49
C ALA A 165 2.64 -6.21 -0.66
N ALA A 166 2.48 -6.80 -1.85
CA ALA A 166 3.07 -8.09 -2.19
C ALA A 166 4.61 -8.05 -2.12
N LEU A 167 5.24 -7.03 -2.74
CA LEU A 167 6.69 -6.86 -2.70
C LEU A 167 7.22 -6.69 -1.26
N ILE A 168 6.54 -5.90 -0.43
CA ILE A 168 6.92 -5.71 0.97
C ILE A 168 6.93 -7.03 1.75
N GLY A 169 5.88 -7.84 1.58
CA GLY A 169 5.77 -9.11 2.28
C GLY A 169 6.76 -10.16 1.78
N THR A 170 7.01 -10.25 0.46
CA THR A 170 7.96 -11.21 -0.12
C THR A 170 9.42 -10.84 0.15
N THR A 171 9.68 -9.57 0.52
CA THR A 171 11.02 -9.05 0.85
C THR A 171 11.19 -8.72 2.34
N ASN A 172 10.53 -9.47 3.21
CA ASN A 172 10.46 -9.21 4.64
C ASN A 172 11.82 -9.03 5.33
N GLU A 173 12.83 -9.79 4.93
CA GLU A 173 14.15 -9.82 5.58
C GLU A 173 15.29 -9.38 4.64
N ASP A 174 14.93 -8.91 3.45
CA ASP A 174 15.91 -8.46 2.48
C ASP A 174 16.32 -7.02 2.77
N LEU A 175 17.59 -6.86 3.18
CA LEU A 175 18.17 -5.57 3.55
C LEU A 175 18.29 -4.58 2.40
N ILE A 176 18.23 -5.04 1.14
CA ILE A 176 18.24 -4.16 -0.04
C ILE A 176 17.01 -3.27 -0.05
N PHE A 177 15.89 -3.75 0.50
CA PHE A 177 14.63 -3.01 0.60
C PHE A 177 14.48 -2.20 1.88
N GLU A 178 15.55 -2.05 2.67
CA GLU A 178 15.52 -1.28 3.92
C GLU A 178 16.17 0.09 3.77
N ASP A 179 15.48 1.13 4.26
CA ASP A 179 16.08 2.46 4.37
C ASP A 179 17.10 2.48 5.51
N THR A 180 18.38 2.50 5.17
CA THR A 180 19.49 2.53 6.15
C THR A 180 19.57 3.83 6.94
N LYS A 181 18.93 4.90 6.47
CA LYS A 181 18.89 6.21 7.13
C LYS A 181 17.82 6.25 8.24
N TYR A 182 16.75 5.46 8.10
CA TYR A 182 15.68 5.42 9.08
C TYR A 182 16.08 4.64 10.33
N LYS A 183 16.12 5.32 11.46
CA LYS A 183 16.51 4.70 12.74
C LYS A 183 15.26 4.20 13.48
N SER A 184 15.16 2.91 13.61
CA SER A 184 14.13 2.20 14.37
C SER A 184 14.73 0.99 15.07
N LYS A 185 14.11 0.56 16.17
CA LYS A 185 14.43 -0.70 16.87
C LYS A 185 13.61 -1.86 16.32
N SER A 186 12.54 -1.58 15.60
CA SER A 186 11.63 -2.58 15.05
C SER A 186 12.04 -2.97 13.63
N SER A 187 11.76 -4.22 13.25
CA SER A 187 11.86 -4.68 11.86
C SER A 187 10.63 -4.23 11.04
N SER A 188 10.80 -4.13 9.73
CA SER A 188 9.69 -3.90 8.80
C SER A 188 8.89 -5.17 8.46
N ARG A 189 9.22 -6.31 9.06
CA ARG A 189 8.57 -7.60 8.79
C ARG A 189 7.06 -7.54 9.01
N VAL A 190 6.31 -8.12 8.09
CA VAL A 190 4.85 -8.29 8.15
C VAL A 190 4.49 -9.77 8.19
N GLN A 191 3.34 -10.13 8.75
CA GLN A 191 2.89 -11.50 8.94
C GLN A 191 1.74 -11.90 8.05
N ALA A 192 1.20 -10.97 7.24
CA ALA A 192 0.16 -11.25 6.25
C ALA A 192 0.20 -10.23 5.11
N ILE A 193 -0.18 -10.68 3.92
CA ILE A 193 -0.31 -9.86 2.71
C ILE A 193 -1.77 -9.90 2.26
N ILE A 194 -2.34 -8.73 1.94
CA ILE A 194 -3.62 -8.62 1.22
C ILE A 194 -3.37 -7.78 -0.03
N ASP A 195 -3.41 -8.44 -1.15
CA ASP A 195 -3.29 -7.82 -2.47
C ASP A 195 -4.68 -7.66 -3.10
N ILE A 196 -5.06 -6.41 -3.37
CA ILE A 196 -6.33 -6.07 -4.03
C ILE A 196 -6.01 -5.56 -5.43
N ASP A 197 -6.17 -6.43 -6.43
CA ASP A 197 -5.97 -6.11 -7.85
C ASP A 197 -4.57 -5.52 -8.15
N GLY A 198 -3.52 -6.04 -7.51
CA GLY A 198 -2.13 -5.68 -7.76
C GLY A 198 -1.42 -6.74 -8.59
N ILE A 199 -0.59 -6.31 -9.55
CA ILE A 199 0.24 -7.24 -10.32
C ILE A 199 1.39 -7.77 -9.46
N LEU A 200 1.71 -9.05 -9.59
CA LEU A 200 2.80 -9.70 -8.83
C LEU A 200 4.11 -9.73 -9.62
N ALA A 201 4.02 -9.59 -10.94
CA ALA A 201 5.18 -9.60 -11.82
C ALA A 201 5.04 -8.58 -12.95
N PHE A 202 6.11 -7.83 -13.18
CA PHE A 202 6.28 -7.02 -14.39
C PHE A 202 6.82 -7.89 -15.54
N LYS A 203 6.50 -7.49 -16.80
CA LYS A 203 6.89 -8.26 -18.00
C LYS A 203 6.45 -9.72 -17.96
N HIS A 204 5.37 -9.98 -17.27
CA HIS A 204 4.70 -11.28 -17.30
C HIS A 204 3.79 -11.37 -18.55
N PRO A 205 3.54 -12.58 -19.13
CA PRO A 205 2.64 -12.74 -20.27
C PRO A 205 1.23 -12.16 -20.06
N GLU A 206 0.76 -12.14 -18.81
CA GLU A 206 -0.54 -11.59 -18.44
C GLU A 206 -0.52 -10.08 -18.14
N SER A 207 0.67 -9.50 -17.98
CA SER A 207 0.80 -8.10 -17.61
C SER A 207 0.65 -7.17 -18.82
N ALA A 208 0.13 -5.97 -18.55
CA ALA A 208 -0.01 -4.91 -19.53
C ALA A 208 0.44 -3.60 -18.88
N GLU A 209 1.75 -3.49 -18.67
CA GLU A 209 2.34 -2.30 -18.10
C GLU A 209 2.27 -1.15 -19.10
N GLY A 210 1.93 0.02 -18.57
CA GLY A 210 1.98 1.26 -19.32
C GLY A 210 3.20 2.10 -18.96
N GLU A 211 3.21 3.32 -19.48
CA GLU A 211 4.20 4.35 -19.19
C GLU A 211 4.42 4.59 -17.68
N MET A 212 3.37 4.41 -16.87
CA MET A 212 3.46 4.62 -15.42
C MET A 212 4.46 3.71 -14.74
N ALA A 213 4.59 2.45 -15.17
CA ALA A 213 5.60 1.54 -14.65
C ALA A 213 7.01 2.00 -15.02
N SER A 214 7.23 2.41 -16.28
CA SER A 214 8.52 2.95 -16.72
C SER A 214 8.91 4.21 -15.94
N LEU A 215 7.96 5.11 -15.69
CA LEU A 215 8.21 6.32 -14.90
C LEU A 215 8.57 6.02 -13.46
N TRP A 216 7.96 5.01 -12.85
CA TRP A 216 8.24 4.60 -11.48
C TRP A 216 9.55 3.84 -11.37
N LEU A 217 9.82 2.92 -12.31
CA LEU A 217 10.99 2.05 -12.33
C LEU A 217 12.26 2.69 -12.92
N ASP A 218 12.20 4.01 -13.17
CA ASP A 218 13.30 4.83 -13.67
C ASP A 218 13.82 4.40 -15.06
N GLY A 219 12.89 4.11 -15.95
CA GLY A 219 13.17 3.75 -17.35
C GLY A 219 12.31 2.60 -17.85
N THR A 220 12.33 2.37 -19.16
CA THR A 220 11.71 1.19 -19.78
C THR A 220 12.42 -0.09 -19.34
N TYR A 221 11.82 -1.24 -19.62
CA TYR A 221 12.46 -2.53 -19.32
C TYR A 221 13.85 -2.67 -19.99
N GLU A 222 13.96 -2.20 -21.22
CA GLU A 222 15.21 -2.23 -21.98
C GLU A 222 16.29 -1.32 -21.38
N GLN A 223 15.88 -0.21 -20.76
CA GLN A 223 16.78 0.76 -20.12
C GLN A 223 17.20 0.35 -18.70
N ASN A 224 16.29 -0.28 -17.95
CA ASN A 224 16.54 -0.60 -16.53
C ASN A 224 15.92 -1.95 -16.12
N PRO A 225 16.28 -3.07 -16.73
CA PRO A 225 15.66 -4.37 -16.49
C PRO A 225 15.76 -4.84 -15.04
N GLU A 226 16.81 -4.44 -14.32
CA GLU A 226 17.01 -4.83 -12.92
C GLU A 226 15.94 -4.26 -12.00
N ASN A 227 15.53 -3.00 -12.16
CA ASN A 227 14.44 -2.42 -11.37
C ASN A 227 13.11 -3.14 -11.64
N TRP A 228 12.85 -3.52 -12.90
CA TRP A 228 11.63 -4.22 -13.27
C TRP A 228 11.56 -5.62 -12.64
N LYS A 229 12.67 -6.32 -12.65
CA LYS A 229 12.80 -7.63 -12.02
C LYS A 229 12.71 -7.52 -10.50
N GLN A 230 13.47 -6.60 -9.91
CA GLN A 230 13.53 -6.41 -8.47
C GLN A 230 12.18 -5.93 -7.89
N ALA A 231 11.41 -5.14 -8.64
CA ALA A 231 10.10 -4.69 -8.23
C ALA A 231 9.00 -5.77 -8.35
N SER A 232 9.27 -6.90 -9.00
CA SER A 232 8.31 -8.00 -9.17
C SER A 232 8.27 -8.88 -7.92
N ALA A 233 7.19 -8.84 -7.15
CA ALA A 233 7.01 -9.62 -5.93
C ALA A 233 7.19 -11.13 -6.16
N LEU A 234 6.77 -11.64 -7.32
CA LEU A 234 6.91 -13.04 -7.71
C LEU A 234 8.38 -13.52 -7.66
N HIS A 235 9.34 -12.68 -8.03
CA HIS A 235 10.76 -13.04 -8.00
C HIS A 235 11.33 -13.23 -6.60
N HIS A 236 10.66 -12.73 -5.58
CA HIS A 236 11.06 -12.83 -4.18
C HIS A 236 10.22 -13.83 -3.38
N ALA A 237 9.17 -14.39 -3.99
CA ALA A 237 8.31 -15.37 -3.32
C ALA A 237 9.11 -16.65 -3.00
N ASN A 238 9.08 -17.07 -1.73
CA ASN A 238 9.84 -18.21 -1.22
C ASN A 238 9.15 -18.78 0.05
N GLU A 239 9.83 -19.69 0.73
CA GLU A 239 9.34 -20.35 1.95
C GLU A 239 9.09 -19.37 3.14
N ASN A 240 9.63 -18.16 3.10
CA ASN A 240 9.46 -17.14 4.15
C ASN A 240 8.35 -16.12 3.80
N THR A 241 7.70 -16.28 2.65
CA THR A 241 6.59 -15.40 2.23
C THR A 241 5.42 -15.58 3.20
N PRO A 242 4.84 -14.49 3.72
CA PRO A 242 3.69 -14.59 4.61
C PRO A 242 2.44 -15.16 3.92
N PRO A 243 1.47 -15.68 4.68
CA PRO A 243 0.13 -15.96 4.19
C PRO A 243 -0.42 -14.80 3.36
N THR A 244 -1.04 -15.11 2.21
CA THR A 244 -1.44 -14.10 1.23
C THR A 244 -2.89 -14.27 0.79
N LEU A 245 -3.65 -13.18 0.82
CA LEU A 245 -4.98 -13.06 0.22
C LEU A 245 -4.89 -12.23 -1.06
N PHE A 246 -5.43 -12.75 -2.13
CA PHE A 246 -5.64 -12.05 -3.40
C PHE A 246 -7.12 -11.75 -3.58
N ILE A 247 -7.50 -10.47 -3.68
CA ILE A 247 -8.88 -10.05 -3.98
C ILE A 247 -8.89 -9.41 -5.36
N ASN A 248 -9.55 -10.06 -6.30
CA ASN A 248 -9.45 -9.73 -7.71
C ASN A 248 -10.75 -9.17 -8.28
N SER A 249 -10.64 -8.19 -9.19
CA SER A 249 -11.70 -7.80 -10.10
C SER A 249 -11.88 -8.80 -11.23
N SER A 250 -12.78 -8.49 -12.16
CA SER A 250 -12.98 -9.28 -13.38
C SER A 250 -11.91 -9.02 -14.47
N PHE A 251 -10.83 -8.26 -14.17
CA PHE A 251 -9.82 -7.89 -15.15
C PHE A 251 -8.50 -8.62 -14.90
N GLU A 252 -8.24 -9.68 -15.66
CA GLU A 252 -7.08 -10.56 -15.53
C GLU A 252 -5.73 -9.83 -15.52
N ARG A 253 -5.59 -8.78 -16.33
CA ARG A 253 -4.33 -8.01 -16.43
C ARG A 253 -3.83 -7.44 -15.08
N PHE A 254 -4.69 -7.33 -14.07
CA PHE A 254 -4.31 -6.91 -12.73
C PHE A 254 -3.92 -8.08 -11.81
N HIS A 255 -3.90 -9.28 -12.34
CA HIS A 255 -3.52 -10.50 -11.59
C HIS A 255 -2.21 -11.11 -12.10
N ALA A 256 -1.47 -10.42 -12.94
CA ALA A 256 -0.28 -10.94 -13.60
C ALA A 256 0.73 -11.55 -12.61
N GLY A 257 1.05 -12.83 -12.80
CA GLY A 257 1.95 -13.60 -11.94
C GLY A 257 1.32 -14.12 -10.64
N ARG A 258 0.00 -13.94 -10.42
CA ARG A 258 -0.69 -14.44 -9.23
C ARG A 258 -0.66 -15.96 -9.14
N ASP A 259 -0.99 -16.63 -10.23
CA ASP A 259 -1.11 -18.10 -10.23
C ASP A 259 0.29 -18.75 -10.08
N ASP A 260 1.32 -18.15 -10.63
CA ASP A 260 2.71 -18.57 -10.40
C ASP A 260 3.14 -18.36 -8.94
N MET A 261 2.77 -17.24 -8.34
CA MET A 261 3.03 -17.02 -6.92
C MET A 261 2.28 -18.02 -6.05
N ILE A 262 1.03 -18.33 -6.35
CA ILE A 262 0.23 -19.36 -5.66
C ILE A 262 0.91 -20.72 -5.75
N ALA A 263 1.47 -21.08 -6.90
CA ALA A 263 2.21 -22.34 -7.05
C ALA A 263 3.41 -22.41 -6.09
N ILE A 264 4.17 -21.33 -5.94
CA ILE A 264 5.27 -21.23 -4.97
C ILE A 264 4.76 -21.32 -3.53
N LEU A 265 3.69 -20.60 -3.18
CA LEU A 265 3.10 -20.64 -1.84
C LEU A 265 2.62 -22.05 -1.48
N ASN A 266 1.94 -22.74 -2.41
CA ASN A 266 1.46 -24.10 -2.22
C ASN A 266 2.60 -25.11 -2.05
N GLN A 267 3.67 -24.99 -2.85
CA GLN A 267 4.86 -25.82 -2.71
C GLN A 267 5.48 -25.70 -1.32
N ASN A 268 5.45 -24.50 -0.74
CA ASN A 268 5.97 -24.22 0.58
C ASN A 268 4.93 -24.37 1.71
N LYS A 269 3.73 -24.87 1.39
CA LYS A 269 2.61 -25.05 2.35
C LYS A 269 2.19 -23.77 3.06
N ILE A 270 2.35 -22.63 2.40
CA ILE A 270 1.97 -21.31 2.90
C ILE A 270 0.48 -21.10 2.59
N TYR A 271 -0.27 -20.70 3.60
CA TYR A 271 -1.70 -20.42 3.42
C TYR A 271 -1.90 -19.28 2.43
N ASN A 272 -2.71 -19.51 1.44
CA ASN A 272 -3.12 -18.50 0.48
C ASN A 272 -4.62 -18.67 0.15
N GLN A 273 -5.24 -17.58 -0.29
CA GLN A 273 -6.66 -17.53 -0.62
C GLN A 273 -6.86 -16.58 -1.79
N VAL A 274 -7.73 -16.97 -2.72
CA VAL A 274 -8.14 -16.12 -3.85
C VAL A 274 -9.63 -15.87 -3.75
N GLU A 275 -10.00 -14.60 -3.83
CA GLU A 275 -11.38 -14.15 -3.89
C GLU A 275 -11.59 -13.28 -5.13
N THR A 276 -12.55 -13.62 -5.96
CA THR A 276 -12.90 -12.83 -7.13
C THR A 276 -14.24 -12.15 -6.92
N ILE A 277 -14.30 -10.85 -7.14
CA ILE A 277 -15.54 -10.10 -7.12
C ILE A 277 -16.06 -10.00 -8.56
N PRO A 278 -17.05 -10.83 -8.94
CA PRO A 278 -17.50 -10.92 -10.32
C PRO A 278 -18.15 -9.60 -10.77
N TYR A 279 -17.99 -9.29 -12.05
CA TYR A 279 -18.56 -8.11 -12.68
C TYR A 279 -18.14 -6.77 -12.06
N SER A 280 -17.05 -6.76 -11.29
CA SER A 280 -16.51 -5.54 -10.70
C SER A 280 -15.52 -4.83 -11.63
N PRO A 281 -15.47 -3.49 -11.60
CA PRO A 281 -14.37 -2.75 -12.21
C PRO A 281 -13.09 -2.87 -11.37
N HIS A 282 -11.96 -2.48 -11.94
CA HIS A 282 -10.69 -2.37 -11.23
C HIS A 282 -10.87 -1.41 -10.04
N SER A 283 -11.16 -0.67 -9.53
CA SER A 283 -11.32 0.21 -8.35
C SER A 283 -12.58 -0.10 -7.52
N PHE A 284 -13.04 -1.35 -7.51
CA PHE A 284 -14.26 -1.79 -6.84
C PHE A 284 -14.28 -1.46 -5.33
N TRP A 285 -13.14 -1.41 -4.67
CA TRP A 285 -13.02 -1.10 -3.24
C TRP A 285 -13.48 0.30 -2.85
N PHE A 286 -13.75 1.18 -3.80
CA PHE A 286 -14.32 2.52 -3.54
C PHE A 286 -15.84 2.54 -3.51
N PHE A 287 -16.51 1.47 -3.97
CA PHE A 287 -17.93 1.50 -4.30
C PHE A 287 -18.75 0.38 -3.67
N GLN A 288 -19.99 0.72 -3.33
CA GLN A 288 -21.01 -0.29 -3.12
C GLN A 288 -21.51 -0.80 -4.49
N PRO A 289 -21.81 -2.13 -4.59
CA PRO A 289 -21.96 -3.11 -3.50
C PRO A 289 -20.68 -3.88 -3.13
N TRP A 290 -19.53 -3.56 -3.69
CA TRP A 290 -18.33 -4.41 -3.63
C TRP A 290 -17.46 -4.20 -2.37
N LEU A 291 -17.51 -2.99 -1.75
CA LEU A 291 -16.71 -2.71 -0.56
C LEU A 291 -16.99 -3.71 0.58
N GLU A 292 -18.25 -4.07 0.80
CA GLU A 292 -18.64 -4.98 1.88
C GLU A 292 -17.97 -6.35 1.72
N LYS A 293 -17.92 -6.88 0.49
CA LYS A 293 -17.21 -8.13 0.19
C LYS A 293 -15.70 -8.00 0.37
N THR A 294 -15.12 -6.88 -0.02
CA THR A 294 -13.70 -6.60 0.20
C THR A 294 -13.35 -6.61 1.69
N VAL A 295 -14.18 -5.99 2.52
CA VAL A 295 -14.01 -5.98 3.97
C VAL A 295 -14.20 -7.40 4.55
N GLU A 296 -15.23 -8.10 4.13
CA GLU A 296 -15.54 -9.48 4.58
C GLU A 296 -14.37 -10.42 4.30
N TYR A 297 -13.87 -10.44 3.07
CA TYR A 297 -12.76 -11.32 2.67
C TYR A 297 -11.48 -10.98 3.44
N SER A 298 -11.15 -9.68 3.51
CA SER A 298 -9.98 -9.21 4.25
C SER A 298 -10.03 -9.61 5.73
N THR A 299 -11.16 -9.39 6.38
CA THR A 299 -11.27 -9.66 7.83
C THR A 299 -11.35 -11.15 8.16
N LYS A 300 -12.00 -11.98 7.35
CA LYS A 300 -11.99 -13.44 7.49
C LYS A 300 -10.59 -14.03 7.32
N PHE A 301 -9.84 -13.53 6.34
CA PHE A 301 -8.46 -13.95 6.13
C PHE A 301 -7.58 -13.56 7.33
N LEU A 302 -7.64 -12.29 7.76
CA LEU A 302 -6.87 -11.82 8.92
C LEU A 302 -7.22 -12.57 10.21
N GLU A 303 -8.51 -12.88 10.42
CA GLU A 303 -8.95 -13.67 11.56
C GLU A 303 -8.30 -15.07 11.56
N ARG A 304 -8.19 -15.70 10.40
CA ARG A 304 -7.56 -17.02 10.26
C ARG A 304 -6.05 -16.98 10.49
N VAL A 305 -5.39 -15.92 10.03
CA VAL A 305 -3.92 -15.79 10.11
C VAL A 305 -3.46 -15.35 11.51
N PHE A 306 -4.25 -14.54 12.20
CA PHE A 306 -3.85 -13.93 13.48
C PHE A 306 -4.48 -14.59 14.72
N LYS A 307 -5.30 -15.61 14.52
CA LYS A 307 -5.74 -16.48 15.63
C LYS A 307 -4.56 -17.34 16.08
#